data_b4f8f314948d370e999d32ca116ae54d
#
_entry.id   b4f8f314948d370e999d32ca116ae54d
#
_cell.length_a   1.000
_cell.length_b   1.000
_cell.length_c   1.000
_cell.angle_alpha   90.00
_cell.angle_beta   90.00
_cell.angle_gamma   90.00
#
_symmetry.space_group_name_H-M   'P 1'
#
loop_
_entity.id
_entity.type
_entity.pdbx_description
1 polymer ?
#
loop_
_entity_poly.entity_id
_entity_poly.type
_entity_poly.pdbx_seq_one_letter_code
_entity_poly.pdbx_strand_id
1 'polypeptide(L)'
;MKKLPEAELEVMDVLWKTQEPLKTSEIVERLNKNWVMSTVQVLLTRLEDKGFAGSKKEKRLKYYYSIINEDDYKKLETEWLYKKIHNSSMKSLIASLIDTEELDDQDISEIEDMLSKLK
;
A
#
# COMPACT_ATOMS: atom_id res chain seq x y z
N MET A 1 -10.92 8.84 0.34
CA MET A 1 -10.09 7.62 0.44
C MET A 1 -9.54 7.52 1.84
N LYS A 2 -9.64 6.36 2.46
CA LYS A 2 -9.22 6.17 3.84
C LYS A 2 -7.99 5.26 3.93
N LYS A 3 -7.21 5.45 4.99
CA LYS A 3 -6.09 4.58 5.31
C LYS A 3 -6.58 3.15 5.57
N LEU A 4 -5.89 2.15 5.03
CA LEU A 4 -6.25 0.75 5.19
C LEU A 4 -5.66 0.14 6.45
N PRO A 5 -6.40 -0.76 7.14
CA PRO A 5 -5.81 -1.61 8.16
C PRO A 5 -4.67 -2.45 7.59
N GLU A 6 -3.73 -2.83 8.42
CA GLU A 6 -2.53 -3.55 7.99
C GLU A 6 -2.83 -4.82 7.20
N ALA A 7 -3.78 -5.64 7.67
CA ALA A 7 -4.13 -6.88 6.98
C ALA A 7 -4.67 -6.64 5.57
N GLU A 8 -5.50 -5.60 5.40
CA GLU A 8 -6.02 -5.24 4.08
C GLU A 8 -4.91 -4.69 3.18
N LEU A 9 -3.99 -3.95 3.76
CA LEU A 9 -2.85 -3.41 3.02
C LEU A 9 -1.96 -4.54 2.49
N GLU A 10 -1.76 -5.60 3.27
CA GLU A 10 -1.01 -6.78 2.83
C GLU A 10 -1.63 -7.43 1.60
N VAL A 11 -2.95 -7.52 1.56
CA VAL A 11 -3.67 -8.06 0.39
C VAL A 11 -3.51 -7.13 -0.81
N MET A 12 -3.67 -5.83 -0.60
CA MET A 12 -3.48 -4.85 -1.69
C MET A 12 -2.05 -4.90 -2.24
N ASP A 13 -1.06 -5.10 -1.38
CA ASP A 13 0.33 -5.21 -1.81
C ASP A 13 0.53 -6.34 -2.82
N VAL A 14 -0.14 -7.46 -2.62
CA VAL A 14 -0.12 -8.57 -3.58
C VAL A 14 -0.75 -8.15 -4.90
N LEU A 15 -1.90 -7.47 -4.86
CA LEU A 15 -2.59 -7.02 -6.07
C LEU A 15 -1.78 -5.96 -6.82
N TRP A 16 -1.08 -5.10 -6.13
CA TRP A 16 -0.24 -4.08 -6.77
C TRP A 16 0.98 -4.68 -7.48
N LYS A 17 1.48 -5.81 -6.99
CA LYS A 17 2.67 -6.46 -7.57
C LYS A 17 2.38 -7.35 -8.75
N THR A 18 1.10 -7.51 -9.11
CA THR A 18 0.72 -8.32 -10.25
C THR A 18 0.08 -7.44 -11.32
N GLN A 19 0.24 -7.85 -12.57
CA GLN A 19 -0.38 -7.16 -13.69
C GLN A 19 -1.70 -7.81 -14.11
N GLU A 20 -1.95 -9.02 -13.62
CA GLU A 20 -3.15 -9.76 -13.98
C GLU A 20 -4.02 -9.98 -12.76
N PRO A 21 -5.36 -10.02 -12.95
CA PRO A 21 -6.26 -10.36 -11.85
C PRO A 21 -5.95 -11.73 -11.25
N LEU A 22 -6.10 -11.86 -9.94
CA LEU A 22 -5.80 -13.08 -9.20
C LEU A 22 -7.02 -13.62 -8.49
N LYS A 23 -7.15 -14.94 -8.46
CA LYS A 23 -8.17 -15.60 -7.64
C LYS A 23 -7.68 -15.71 -6.20
N THR A 24 -8.60 -15.93 -5.27
CA THR A 24 -8.30 -15.94 -3.84
C THR A 24 -7.17 -16.91 -3.47
N SER A 25 -7.16 -18.11 -4.05
CA SER A 25 -6.12 -19.10 -3.75
C SER A 25 -4.73 -18.62 -4.15
N GLU A 26 -4.62 -17.90 -5.26
CA GLU A 26 -3.35 -17.34 -5.72
C GLU A 26 -2.86 -16.23 -4.79
N ILE A 27 -3.79 -15.43 -4.28
CA ILE A 27 -3.47 -14.36 -3.33
C ILE A 27 -2.97 -14.95 -2.02
N VAL A 28 -3.65 -15.97 -1.51
CA VAL A 28 -3.23 -16.68 -0.28
C VAL A 28 -1.80 -17.20 -0.42
N GLU A 29 -1.49 -17.82 -1.55
CA GLU A 29 -0.16 -18.36 -1.81
C GLU A 29 0.91 -17.28 -1.83
N ARG A 30 0.62 -16.15 -2.48
CA ARG A 30 1.57 -15.04 -2.60
C ARG A 30 1.76 -14.24 -1.32
N LEU A 31 0.77 -14.25 -0.43
CA LEU A 31 0.88 -13.58 0.88
C LEU A 31 1.96 -14.20 1.75
N ASN A 32 2.22 -15.49 1.56
CA ASN A 32 3.20 -16.23 2.35
C ASN A 32 2.96 -16.04 3.87
N LYS A 33 1.69 -16.00 4.26
CA LYS A 33 1.23 -15.91 5.64
C LYS A 33 0.42 -17.16 5.95
N ASN A 34 0.27 -17.48 7.23
CA ASN A 34 -0.54 -18.64 7.63
C ASN A 34 -2.04 -18.31 7.66
N TRP A 35 -2.47 -17.49 6.72
CA TRP A 35 -3.88 -17.10 6.61
C TRP A 35 -4.62 -18.09 5.72
N VAL A 36 -5.83 -18.45 6.17
CA VAL A 36 -6.69 -19.36 5.39
C VAL A 36 -7.50 -18.58 4.36
N MET A 37 -8.02 -19.29 3.37
CA MET A 37 -8.77 -18.65 2.27
C MET A 37 -9.95 -17.83 2.75
N SER A 38 -10.68 -18.31 3.77
CA SER A 38 -11.85 -17.57 4.29
C SER A 38 -11.44 -16.22 4.87
N THR A 39 -10.30 -16.14 5.54
CA THR A 39 -9.77 -14.87 6.07
C THR A 39 -9.44 -13.91 4.93
N VAL A 40 -8.73 -14.38 3.92
CA VAL A 40 -8.37 -13.54 2.77
C VAL A 40 -9.62 -13.11 2.01
N GLN A 41 -10.62 -13.99 1.88
CA GLN A 41 -11.86 -13.65 1.22
C GLN A 41 -12.60 -12.51 1.92
N VAL A 42 -12.61 -12.49 3.26
CA VAL A 42 -13.21 -11.40 4.04
C VAL A 42 -12.46 -10.08 3.75
N LEU A 43 -11.13 -10.13 3.72
CA LEU A 43 -10.31 -8.94 3.44
C LEU A 43 -10.58 -8.41 2.03
N LEU A 44 -10.69 -9.30 1.05
CA LEU A 44 -11.00 -8.92 -0.33
C LEU A 44 -12.38 -8.28 -0.44
N THR A 45 -13.36 -8.82 0.27
CA THR A 45 -14.71 -8.24 0.28
C THR A 45 -14.70 -6.83 0.86
N ARG A 46 -13.95 -6.62 1.95
CA ARG A 46 -13.80 -5.29 2.54
C ARG A 46 -13.13 -4.32 1.58
N LEU A 47 -12.11 -4.77 0.86
CA LEU A 47 -11.42 -3.94 -0.12
C LEU A 47 -12.32 -3.58 -1.29
N GLU A 48 -13.18 -4.50 -1.74
CA GLU A 48 -14.17 -4.20 -2.76
C GLU A 48 -15.18 -3.16 -2.26
N ASP A 49 -15.68 -3.33 -1.04
CA ASP A 49 -16.66 -2.41 -0.44
C ASP A 49 -16.10 -1.00 -0.31
N LYS A 50 -14.81 -0.89 -0.05
CA LYS A 50 -14.13 0.40 0.08
C LYS A 50 -13.73 1.02 -1.27
N GLY A 51 -13.87 0.28 -2.36
CA GLY A 51 -13.50 0.75 -3.68
C GLY A 51 -12.02 0.64 -4.00
N PHE A 52 -11.24 -0.09 -3.22
CA PHE A 52 -9.81 -0.29 -3.46
C PHE A 52 -9.55 -1.40 -4.45
N ALA A 53 -10.36 -2.44 -4.42
CA ALA A 53 -10.24 -3.58 -5.32
C ALA A 53 -11.55 -3.81 -6.05
N GLY A 54 -11.44 -4.40 -7.22
CA GLY A 54 -12.58 -4.86 -8.00
C GLY A 54 -12.44 -6.33 -8.27
N SER A 55 -13.46 -6.92 -8.85
CA SER A 55 -13.43 -8.32 -9.23
C SER A 55 -14.20 -8.55 -10.52
N LYS A 56 -13.82 -9.61 -11.22
CA LYS A 56 -14.56 -10.10 -12.38
C LYS A 56 -14.73 -11.60 -12.25
N LYS A 57 -15.82 -12.12 -12.78
CA LYS A 57 -16.13 -13.53 -12.72
C LYS A 57 -15.82 -14.20 -14.05
N GLU A 58 -15.04 -15.26 -13.99
CA GLU A 58 -14.73 -16.08 -15.16
C GLU A 58 -14.89 -17.54 -14.78
N LYS A 59 -15.74 -18.28 -15.51
CA LYS A 59 -15.96 -19.71 -15.27
C LYS A 59 -16.23 -20.05 -13.81
N ARG A 60 -17.12 -19.29 -13.15
CA ARG A 60 -17.52 -19.44 -11.75
C ARG A 60 -16.43 -19.05 -10.73
N LEU A 61 -15.29 -18.57 -11.17
CA LEU A 61 -14.24 -18.08 -10.29
C LEU A 61 -14.18 -16.57 -10.33
N LYS A 62 -13.93 -15.98 -9.16
CA LYS A 62 -13.74 -14.54 -9.04
C LYS A 62 -12.25 -14.21 -9.10
N TYR A 63 -11.90 -13.24 -9.91
CA TYR A 63 -10.54 -12.73 -10.04
C TYR A 63 -10.51 -11.29 -9.59
N TYR A 64 -9.59 -10.96 -8.69
CA TYR A 64 -9.49 -9.65 -8.07
C TYR A 64 -8.35 -8.83 -8.66
N TYR A 65 -8.57 -7.53 -8.74
CA TYR A 65 -7.58 -6.59 -9.26
C TYR A 65 -7.65 -5.29 -8.46
N SER A 66 -6.57 -4.49 -8.49
CA SER A 66 -6.54 -3.20 -7.80
C SER A 66 -7.24 -2.13 -8.65
N ILE A 67 -8.05 -1.30 -8.00
CA ILE A 67 -8.67 -0.12 -8.60
C ILE A 67 -7.83 1.11 -8.29
N ILE A 68 -7.42 1.24 -7.03
CA ILE A 68 -6.57 2.34 -6.56
C ILE A 68 -5.12 1.93 -6.78
N ASN A 69 -4.33 2.74 -7.47
CA ASN A 69 -2.94 2.38 -7.70
C ASN A 69 -2.06 2.65 -6.47
N GLU A 70 -0.90 1.98 -6.44
CA GLU A 70 0.00 2.02 -5.29
C GLU A 70 0.50 3.43 -4.99
N ASP A 71 0.89 4.19 -6.01
CA ASP A 71 1.42 5.54 -5.83
C ASP A 71 0.40 6.49 -5.23
N ASP A 72 -0.85 6.41 -5.66
CA ASP A 72 -1.91 7.23 -5.09
C ASP A 72 -2.14 6.89 -3.62
N TYR A 73 -2.09 5.61 -3.28
CA TYR A 73 -2.23 5.19 -1.89
C TYR A 73 -1.06 5.65 -1.03
N LYS A 74 0.17 5.56 -1.54
CA LYS A 74 1.37 6.06 -0.84
C LYS A 74 1.24 7.54 -0.52
N LYS A 75 0.76 8.33 -1.47
CA LYS A 75 0.53 9.76 -1.28
C LYS A 75 -0.50 10.02 -0.18
N LEU A 76 -1.56 9.25 -0.16
CA LEU A 76 -2.59 9.35 0.87
C LEU A 76 -2.02 9.11 2.27
N GLU A 77 -1.27 8.03 2.44
CA GLU A 77 -0.64 7.67 3.72
C GLU A 77 0.36 8.74 4.16
N THR A 78 1.19 9.20 3.24
CA THR A 78 2.20 10.22 3.52
C THR A 78 1.55 11.54 3.93
N GLU A 79 0.48 11.94 3.24
CA GLU A 79 -0.25 13.15 3.57
C GLU A 79 -0.89 13.07 4.96
N TRP A 80 -1.47 11.92 5.28
CA TRP A 80 -2.05 11.70 6.61
C TRP A 80 -0.98 11.79 7.69
N LEU A 81 0.16 11.12 7.49
CA LEU A 81 1.28 11.12 8.42
C LEU A 81 1.80 12.55 8.65
N TYR A 82 1.96 13.29 7.56
CA TYR A 82 2.44 14.68 7.60
C TYR A 82 1.48 15.57 8.39
N LYS A 83 0.19 15.50 8.08
CA LYS A 83 -0.81 16.37 8.70
C LYS A 83 -1.17 15.99 10.13
N LYS A 84 -1.39 14.70 10.38
CA LYS A 84 -1.94 14.23 11.65
C LYS A 84 -0.89 13.91 12.71
N ILE A 85 0.22 13.32 12.30
CA ILE A 85 1.27 12.90 13.25
C ILE A 85 2.31 13.99 13.42
N HIS A 86 2.72 14.63 12.33
CA HIS A 86 3.78 15.64 12.35
C HIS A 86 3.27 17.08 12.31
N ASN A 87 1.95 17.28 12.46
CA ASN A 87 1.33 18.62 12.54
C ASN A 87 1.78 19.55 11.40
N SER A 88 1.87 18.99 10.19
CA SER A 88 2.31 19.70 8.99
C SER A 88 3.74 20.25 9.09
N SER A 89 4.59 19.60 9.89
CA SER A 89 6.00 19.95 9.97
C SER A 89 6.86 19.01 9.13
N MET A 90 7.38 19.51 8.04
CA MET A 90 8.28 18.74 7.17
C MET A 90 9.56 18.36 7.92
N LYS A 91 10.07 19.27 8.75
CA LYS A 91 11.26 19.03 9.56
C LYS A 91 11.04 17.88 10.54
N SER A 92 9.87 17.83 11.21
CA SER A 92 9.51 16.76 12.12
C SER A 92 9.45 15.41 11.41
N LEU A 93 8.83 15.37 10.25
CA LEU A 93 8.70 14.15 9.45
C LEU A 93 10.08 13.63 9.03
N ILE A 94 10.91 14.49 8.49
CA ILE A 94 12.26 14.12 8.02
C ILE A 94 13.13 13.67 9.20
N ALA A 95 13.09 14.37 10.32
CA ALA A 95 13.85 14.00 11.51
C ALA A 95 13.48 12.60 12.01
N SER A 96 12.19 12.28 12.03
CA SER A 96 11.72 10.94 12.42
C SER A 96 12.24 9.86 11.48
N LEU A 97 12.26 10.13 10.18
CA LEU A 97 12.77 9.18 9.19
C LEU A 97 14.27 8.94 9.35
N ILE A 98 15.04 10.01 9.61
CA ILE A 98 16.48 9.91 9.83
C ILE A 98 16.78 9.05 11.06
N ASP A 99 16.02 9.22 12.13
CA ASP A 99 16.22 8.47 13.38
C ASP A 99 15.88 6.98 13.24
N THR A 100 14.99 6.60 12.32
CA THR A 100 14.52 5.22 12.19
C THR A 100 15.23 4.43 11.09
N GLU A 101 15.86 5.08 10.15
CA GLU A 101 16.49 4.44 9.00
C GLU A 101 17.98 4.72 8.95
N GLU A 102 18.76 3.71 8.54
CA GLU A 102 20.19 3.91 8.26
C GLU A 102 20.32 4.39 6.82
N LEU A 103 20.54 5.68 6.67
CA LEU A 103 20.72 6.28 5.35
C LEU A 103 22.20 6.28 4.99
N ASP A 104 22.53 5.76 3.80
CA ASP A 104 23.89 5.82 3.30
C ASP A 104 24.11 7.14 2.54
N ASP A 105 25.36 7.39 2.11
CA ASP A 105 25.71 8.64 1.42
C ASP A 105 24.93 8.78 0.10
N GLN A 106 24.64 7.68 -0.58
CA GLN A 106 23.86 7.73 -1.82
C GLN A 106 22.42 8.15 -1.56
N ASP A 107 21.79 7.59 -0.52
CA ASP A 107 20.43 7.97 -0.13
C ASP A 107 20.35 9.45 0.20
N ILE A 108 21.32 9.95 0.96
CA ILE A 108 21.38 11.37 1.34
C ILE A 108 21.51 12.26 0.10
N SER A 109 22.38 11.88 -0.82
CA SER A 109 22.58 12.63 -2.06
C SER A 109 21.31 12.67 -2.93
N GLU A 110 20.60 11.54 -3.03
CA GLU A 110 19.37 11.48 -3.79
C GLU A 110 18.27 12.33 -3.16
N ILE A 111 18.19 12.34 -1.83
CA ILE A 111 17.21 13.16 -1.10
C ILE A 111 17.53 14.64 -1.30
N GLU A 112 18.79 15.03 -1.20
CA GLU A 112 19.23 16.41 -1.43
C GLU A 112 18.87 16.87 -2.85
N ASP A 113 19.05 16.00 -3.84
CA ASP A 113 18.69 16.28 -5.22
C ASP A 113 17.18 16.49 -5.38
N MET A 114 16.38 15.64 -4.75
CA MET A 114 14.93 15.80 -4.76
C MET A 114 14.49 17.13 -4.16
N LEU A 115 15.08 17.49 -3.03
CA LEU A 115 14.76 18.75 -2.33
C LEU A 115 15.15 19.98 -3.18
N SER A 116 16.28 19.90 -3.88
CA SER A 116 16.75 21.01 -4.72
C SER A 116 15.80 21.28 -5.89
N LYS A 117 15.09 20.27 -6.36
CA LYS A 117 14.12 20.42 -7.46
C LYS A 117 12.80 21.08 -7.04
N LEU A 118 12.59 21.24 -5.74
CA LEU A 118 11.40 21.91 -5.22
C LEU A 118 11.53 23.44 -5.18
N LYS A 119 12.71 23.96 -5.39
CA LYS A 119 12.97 25.40 -5.37
C LYS A 119 12.69 26.07 -6.70
#